data_2972388610b7b91836218730649504bd
#
_entry.id   2972388610b7b91836218730649504bd
#
_cell.length_a   1.000
_cell.length_b   1.000
_cell.length_c   1.000
_cell.angle_alpha   90.00
_cell.angle_beta   90.00
_cell.angle_gamma   90.00
#
_symmetry.space_group_name_H-M   'P 1'
#
loop_
_entity.id
_entity.type
_entity.pdbx_description
1 polymer ?
#
loop_
_entity_poly.entity_id
_entity_poly.type
_entity_poly.pdbx_seq_one_letter_code
_entity_poly.pdbx_strand_id
1 'polypeptide(L)'
;MPAVLRHLHFNTDADALVVVVDADDSVVHTAEHDRPGYFHPHCRMCRLRAVHRQTTRRFPAINGRERVLRSVGVAVPAIEAWYLCGRDDQVTEAAWLAGAQSGRAPYSRAELKLRVYGTDRPSLALEIERALAEVERHRVDTRRLEHEFPGFAALATDLRSGVSPAQGRAEML
;
A
#
# COMPACT_ATOMS: atom_id res chain seq x y z
N MET A 1 -7.24 10.92 6.41
CA MET A 1 -7.00 9.67 7.18
C MET A 1 -7.47 9.72 8.66
N PRO A 2 -7.16 10.74 9.51
CA PRO A 2 -7.62 10.74 10.92
C PRO A 2 -9.12 10.62 11.12
N ALA A 3 -9.92 11.32 10.31
CA ALA A 3 -11.39 11.24 10.38
C ALA A 3 -11.91 9.83 10.05
N VAL A 4 -11.33 9.18 9.02
CA VAL A 4 -11.67 7.81 8.63
C VAL A 4 -11.33 6.83 9.77
N LEU A 5 -10.15 6.94 10.37
CA LEU A 5 -9.76 6.09 11.49
C LEU A 5 -10.69 6.24 12.69
N ARG A 6 -11.10 7.47 13.01
CA ARG A 6 -12.10 7.73 14.07
C ARG A 6 -13.44 7.09 13.74
N HIS A 7 -13.92 7.30 12.52
CA HIS A 7 -15.20 6.72 12.09
C HIS A 7 -15.17 5.19 12.19
N LEU A 8 -14.13 4.55 11.65
CA LEU A 8 -13.98 3.09 11.71
C LEU A 8 -13.89 2.57 13.14
N HIS A 9 -13.18 3.28 14.02
CA HIS A 9 -13.00 2.85 15.41
C HIS A 9 -14.28 2.99 16.26
N PHE A 10 -15.00 4.12 16.14
CA PHE A 10 -16.10 4.46 17.01
C PHE A 10 -17.49 4.12 16.46
N ASN A 11 -17.63 3.99 15.14
CA ASN A 11 -18.95 3.88 14.51
C ASN A 11 -19.11 2.62 13.63
N THR A 12 -18.11 1.73 13.59
CA THR A 12 -18.18 0.48 12.83
C THR A 12 -17.53 -0.67 13.60
N ASP A 13 -17.71 -1.87 13.11
CA ASP A 13 -17.04 -3.10 13.57
C ASP A 13 -15.76 -3.43 12.76
N ALA A 14 -15.27 -2.49 11.96
CA ALA A 14 -14.07 -2.69 11.16
C ALA A 14 -12.82 -2.95 12.02
N ASP A 15 -12.15 -4.06 11.77
CA ASP A 15 -10.92 -4.44 12.48
C ASP A 15 -9.66 -3.85 11.85
N ALA A 16 -9.69 -3.55 10.57
CA ALA A 16 -8.53 -3.05 9.84
C ALA A 16 -8.88 -1.97 8.81
N LEU A 17 -7.91 -1.11 8.53
CA LEU A 17 -7.90 -0.16 7.41
C LEU A 17 -6.75 -0.48 6.47
N VAL A 18 -7.09 -0.85 5.25
CA VAL A 18 -6.13 -1.01 4.14
C VAL A 18 -6.07 0.29 3.36
N VAL A 19 -4.88 0.82 3.18
CA VAL A 19 -4.62 2.06 2.43
C VAL A 19 -3.62 1.78 1.34
N VAL A 20 -4.02 1.99 0.09
CA VAL A 20 -3.12 1.96 -1.07
C VAL A 20 -3.08 3.34 -1.69
N VAL A 21 -1.90 3.84 -1.96
CA VAL A 21 -1.69 5.17 -2.58
C VAL A 21 -0.52 5.11 -3.55
N ASP A 22 -0.53 6.00 -4.53
CA ASP A 22 0.60 6.20 -5.42
C ASP A 22 1.77 6.86 -4.67
N ALA A 23 2.99 6.57 -5.09
CA ALA A 23 4.17 7.24 -4.56
C ALA A 23 4.19 8.72 -4.95
N ASP A 24 3.67 9.06 -6.14
CA ASP A 24 3.84 10.37 -6.76
C ASP A 24 5.32 10.79 -6.74
N ASP A 25 5.61 12.01 -6.30
CA ASP A 25 6.97 12.55 -6.18
C ASP A 25 7.58 12.32 -4.79
N SER A 26 7.00 11.42 -4.00
CA SER A 26 7.52 11.09 -2.67
C SER A 26 8.80 10.25 -2.76
N VAL A 27 9.66 10.39 -1.75
CA VAL A 27 10.81 9.50 -1.60
C VAL A 27 10.32 8.07 -1.43
N VAL A 28 10.89 7.15 -2.21
CA VAL A 28 10.53 5.73 -2.16
C VAL A 28 10.92 5.14 -0.81
N HIS A 29 10.03 4.32 -0.26
CA HIS A 29 10.27 3.65 1.01
C HIS A 29 11.31 2.54 0.85
N THR A 30 12.31 2.54 1.73
CA THR A 30 13.37 1.52 1.75
C THR A 30 13.42 0.85 3.12
N ALA A 31 14.10 -0.29 3.23
CA ALA A 31 14.30 -0.99 4.50
C ALA A 31 14.97 -0.13 5.59
N GLU A 32 15.73 0.90 5.20
CA GLU A 32 16.31 1.86 6.14
C GLU A 32 15.23 2.66 6.89
N HIS A 33 14.12 2.94 6.23
CA HIS A 33 12.99 3.66 6.83
C HIS A 33 12.23 2.82 7.89
N ASP A 34 12.43 1.50 7.92
CA ASP A 34 11.81 0.60 8.90
C ASP A 34 12.61 0.47 10.20
N ARG A 35 13.79 1.09 10.28
CA ARG A 35 14.60 1.10 11.51
C ARG A 35 13.80 1.73 12.67
N PRO A 36 13.89 1.17 13.89
CA PRO A 36 13.20 1.72 15.05
C PRO A 36 13.53 3.20 15.27
N GLY A 37 12.50 4.02 15.42
CA GLY A 37 12.65 5.47 15.64
C GLY A 37 12.94 6.30 14.38
N TYR A 38 13.17 5.68 13.23
CA TYR A 38 13.40 6.42 11.98
C TYR A 38 12.08 6.96 11.41
N PHE A 39 12.15 8.17 10.87
CA PHE A 39 11.05 8.82 10.16
C PHE A 39 11.57 9.69 9.04
N HIS A 40 11.17 9.40 7.80
CA HIS A 40 11.51 10.23 6.66
C HIS A 40 10.33 11.13 6.27
N PRO A 41 10.48 12.48 6.35
CA PRO A 41 9.35 13.41 6.19
C PRO A 41 8.77 13.43 4.77
N HIS A 42 9.57 13.11 3.76
CA HIS A 42 9.14 13.07 2.35
C HIS A 42 8.75 11.67 1.89
N CYS A 43 8.83 10.63 2.72
CA CYS A 43 8.35 9.30 2.41
C CYS A 43 6.87 9.17 2.75
N ARG A 44 6.04 8.84 1.75
CA ARG A 44 4.58 8.71 1.92
C ARG A 44 4.21 7.58 2.89
N MET A 45 4.89 6.44 2.81
CA MET A 45 4.72 5.33 3.75
C MET A 45 4.98 5.74 5.20
N CYS A 46 6.12 6.39 5.48
CA CYS A 46 6.47 6.88 6.81
C CYS A 46 5.40 7.84 7.35
N ARG A 47 4.93 8.76 6.52
CA ARG A 47 3.90 9.73 6.89
C ARG A 47 2.56 9.06 7.22
N LEU A 48 2.11 8.14 6.39
CA LEU A 48 0.85 7.41 6.61
C LEU A 48 0.92 6.57 7.89
N ARG A 49 2.02 5.86 8.11
CA ARG A 49 2.27 5.09 9.33
C ARG A 49 2.32 5.98 10.58
N ALA A 50 2.95 7.15 10.49
CA ALA A 50 3.00 8.11 11.59
C ALA A 50 1.61 8.67 11.92
N VAL A 51 0.83 9.09 10.91
CA VAL A 51 -0.54 9.59 11.09
C VAL A 51 -1.43 8.53 11.75
N HIS A 52 -1.32 7.26 11.33
CA HIS A 52 -2.07 6.18 11.97
C HIS A 52 -1.71 6.06 13.46
N ARG A 53 -0.41 5.90 13.78
CA ARG A 53 0.06 5.77 15.17
C ARG A 53 -0.38 6.95 16.04
N GLN A 54 -0.21 8.19 15.57
CA GLN A 54 -0.59 9.39 16.31
C GLN A 54 -2.10 9.47 16.55
N THR A 55 -2.90 9.07 15.54
CA THR A 55 -4.36 9.13 15.64
C THR A 55 -4.90 8.05 16.59
N THR A 56 -4.41 6.81 16.46
CA THR A 56 -4.95 5.68 17.23
C THR A 56 -4.38 5.55 18.64
N ARG A 57 -3.26 6.22 18.94
CA ARG A 57 -2.58 6.14 20.25
C ARG A 57 -3.48 6.44 21.44
N ARG A 58 -4.49 7.27 21.26
CA ARG A 58 -5.40 7.74 22.32
C ARG A 58 -6.79 7.13 22.24
N PHE A 59 -6.99 6.17 21.34
CA PHE A 59 -8.29 5.52 21.23
C PHE A 59 -8.47 4.53 22.39
N PRO A 60 -9.59 4.59 23.13
CA PRO A 60 -9.92 3.57 24.11
C PRO A 60 -10.24 2.25 23.41
N ALA A 61 -10.10 1.14 24.12
CA ALA A 61 -10.61 -0.14 23.68
C ALA A 61 -12.15 -0.12 23.60
N ILE A 62 -12.72 -0.69 22.54
CA ILE A 62 -14.16 -0.79 22.33
C ILE A 62 -14.51 -2.23 22.00
N ASN A 63 -15.44 -2.82 22.78
CA ASN A 63 -15.91 -4.20 22.58
C ASN A 63 -14.76 -5.23 22.51
N GLY A 64 -13.72 -5.06 23.34
CA GLY A 64 -12.54 -5.94 23.33
C GLY A 64 -11.54 -5.70 22.20
N ARG A 65 -11.81 -4.74 21.32
CA ARG A 65 -10.90 -4.30 20.27
C ARG A 65 -10.10 -3.10 20.75
N GLU A 66 -8.78 -3.21 20.78
CA GLU A 66 -7.91 -2.12 21.23
C GLU A 66 -7.84 -0.98 20.21
N ARG A 67 -7.66 -1.30 18.94
CA ARG A 67 -7.57 -0.31 17.86
C ARG A 67 -7.78 -0.95 16.49
N VAL A 68 -8.19 -0.13 15.53
CA VAL A 68 -8.22 -0.52 14.11
C VAL A 68 -6.79 -0.74 13.62
N LEU A 69 -6.53 -1.93 13.11
CA LEU A 69 -5.25 -2.29 12.49
C LEU A 69 -5.05 -1.48 11.20
N ARG A 70 -3.83 -1.42 10.72
CA ARG A 70 -3.55 -0.81 9.42
C ARG A 70 -2.71 -1.72 8.56
N SER A 71 -2.94 -1.61 7.26
CA SER A 71 -2.01 -2.06 6.25
C SER A 71 -1.85 -0.95 5.21
N VAL A 72 -0.60 -0.63 4.85
CA VAL A 72 -0.29 0.47 3.94
C VAL A 72 0.55 -0.04 2.79
N GLY A 73 0.07 0.16 1.56
CA GLY A 73 0.80 -0.05 0.32
C GLY A 73 1.09 1.29 -0.38
N VAL A 74 2.28 1.43 -0.90
CA VAL A 74 2.65 2.59 -1.74
C VAL A 74 3.10 2.06 -3.10
N ALA A 75 2.30 2.32 -4.13
CA ALA A 75 2.60 1.92 -5.48
C ALA A 75 3.60 2.88 -6.13
N VAL A 76 4.69 2.35 -6.67
CA VAL A 76 5.78 3.13 -7.27
C VAL A 76 5.83 2.88 -8.78
N PRO A 77 5.71 3.90 -9.61
CA PRO A 77 5.33 5.29 -9.27
C PRO A 77 3.83 5.45 -9.02
N ALA A 78 3.00 4.51 -9.50
CA ALA A 78 1.55 4.53 -9.43
C ALA A 78 0.98 3.11 -9.46
N ILE A 79 -0.29 2.95 -9.08
CA ILE A 79 -0.98 1.65 -8.97
C ILE A 79 -1.01 0.88 -10.29
N GLU A 80 -1.01 1.58 -11.42
CA GLU A 80 -0.98 0.97 -12.75
C GLU A 80 0.27 0.10 -12.98
N ALA A 81 1.39 0.40 -12.30
CA ALA A 81 2.58 -0.43 -12.36
C ALA A 81 2.30 -1.84 -11.77
N TRP A 82 1.54 -1.92 -10.68
CA TRP A 82 1.11 -3.21 -10.11
C TRP A 82 0.19 -3.97 -11.06
N TYR A 83 -0.71 -3.26 -11.78
CA TYR A 83 -1.60 -3.86 -12.76
C TYR A 83 -0.84 -4.44 -13.98
N LEU A 84 0.32 -3.90 -14.32
CA LEU A 84 1.15 -4.38 -15.41
C LEU A 84 2.10 -5.52 -15.02
N CYS A 85 2.21 -5.86 -13.73
CA CYS A 85 3.00 -7.00 -13.26
C CYS A 85 2.63 -8.28 -14.02
N GLY A 86 3.64 -8.93 -14.61
CA GLY A 86 3.44 -10.14 -15.40
C GLY A 86 2.87 -9.93 -16.81
N ARG A 87 2.59 -8.69 -17.22
CA ARG A 87 2.25 -8.31 -18.58
C ARG A 87 3.36 -7.55 -19.28
N ASP A 88 4.13 -6.81 -18.51
CA ASP A 88 5.24 -5.99 -19.01
C ASP A 88 6.42 -6.10 -18.05
N ASP A 89 7.41 -6.91 -18.43
CA ASP A 89 8.59 -7.18 -17.61
C ASP A 89 9.52 -5.97 -17.43
N GLN A 90 9.29 -4.88 -18.20
CA GLN A 90 10.02 -3.63 -18.04
C GLN A 90 9.42 -2.73 -16.95
N VAL A 91 8.18 -3.02 -16.52
CA VAL A 91 7.48 -2.24 -15.51
C VAL A 91 7.67 -2.90 -14.13
N THR A 92 8.74 -2.49 -13.45
CA THR A 92 9.04 -2.92 -12.08
C THR A 92 9.44 -1.72 -11.23
N GLU A 93 9.34 -1.84 -9.89
CA GLU A 93 9.81 -0.78 -8.97
C GLU A 93 11.33 -0.58 -9.09
N ALA A 94 12.10 -1.64 -9.29
CA ALA A 94 13.55 -1.57 -9.49
C ALA A 94 13.92 -0.79 -10.76
N ALA A 95 13.22 -1.02 -11.88
CA ALA A 95 13.43 -0.27 -13.11
C ALA A 95 13.12 1.22 -12.93
N TRP A 96 12.05 1.55 -12.22
CA TRP A 96 11.70 2.93 -11.89
C TRP A 96 12.79 3.62 -11.06
N LEU A 97 13.27 2.96 -9.99
CA LEU A 97 14.33 3.49 -9.12
C LEU A 97 15.63 3.72 -9.88
N ALA A 98 16.06 2.77 -10.70
CA ALA A 98 17.24 2.91 -11.53
C ALA A 98 17.11 4.08 -12.53
N GLY A 99 15.92 4.23 -13.13
CA GLY A 99 15.59 5.35 -14.00
C GLY A 99 15.63 6.69 -13.28
N ALA A 100 15.05 6.77 -12.09
CA ALA A 100 15.07 7.98 -11.26
C ALA A 100 16.50 8.39 -10.87
N GLN A 101 17.36 7.44 -10.52
CA GLN A 101 18.77 7.69 -10.19
C GLN A 101 19.59 8.18 -11.39
N SER A 102 19.29 7.67 -12.60
CA SER A 102 19.96 8.08 -13.82
C SER A 102 19.38 9.36 -14.45
N GLY A 103 18.31 9.92 -13.87
CA GLY A 103 17.57 11.05 -14.44
C GLY A 103 16.76 10.70 -15.70
N ARG A 104 16.55 9.41 -15.98
CA ARG A 104 15.80 8.90 -17.13
C ARG A 104 14.73 7.93 -16.65
N ALA A 105 13.55 8.43 -16.36
CA ALA A 105 12.42 7.57 -16.02
C ALA A 105 12.18 6.55 -17.17
N PRO A 106 12.09 5.24 -16.89
CA PRO A 106 11.90 4.21 -17.91
C PRO A 106 10.52 4.29 -18.57
N TYR A 107 9.57 4.90 -17.89
CA TYR A 107 8.19 5.15 -18.34
C TYR A 107 7.58 6.29 -17.53
N SER A 108 6.57 6.93 -18.06
CA SER A 108 5.79 7.98 -17.36
C SER A 108 4.49 7.39 -16.79
N ARG A 109 3.87 8.10 -15.86
CA ARG A 109 2.51 7.73 -15.35
C ARG A 109 1.48 7.77 -16.48
N ALA A 110 1.58 8.71 -17.40
CA ALA A 110 0.68 8.77 -18.56
C ALA A 110 0.80 7.52 -19.43
N GLU A 111 2.02 7.03 -19.67
CA GLU A 111 2.25 5.78 -20.40
C GLU A 111 1.69 4.57 -19.65
N LEU A 112 1.85 4.49 -18.31
CA LEU A 112 1.23 3.42 -17.53
C LEU A 112 -0.30 3.44 -17.66
N LYS A 113 -0.93 4.61 -17.58
CA LYS A 113 -2.37 4.76 -17.78
C LYS A 113 -2.81 4.34 -19.17
N LEU A 114 -2.08 4.77 -20.22
CA LEU A 114 -2.35 4.34 -21.58
C LEU A 114 -2.29 2.81 -21.74
N ARG A 115 -1.30 2.14 -21.13
CA ARG A 115 -1.15 0.69 -21.19
C ARG A 115 -2.27 -0.05 -20.47
N VAL A 116 -2.74 0.47 -19.32
CA VAL A 116 -3.79 -0.17 -18.51
C VAL A 116 -5.18 0.17 -19.02
N TYR A 117 -5.45 1.45 -19.33
CA TYR A 117 -6.79 1.95 -19.60
C TYR A 117 -7.06 2.26 -21.08
N GLY A 118 -6.01 2.32 -21.91
CA GLY A 118 -6.11 2.80 -23.30
C GLY A 118 -6.24 4.31 -23.41
N THR A 119 -6.14 5.05 -22.30
CA THR A 119 -6.20 6.52 -22.22
C THR A 119 -5.39 7.02 -21.04
N ASP A 120 -4.84 8.23 -21.12
CA ASP A 120 -4.12 8.90 -20.04
C ASP A 120 -5.08 9.60 -19.04
N ARG A 121 -6.39 9.68 -19.39
CA ARG A 121 -7.45 10.29 -18.57
C ARG A 121 -8.64 9.34 -18.44
N PRO A 122 -8.49 8.22 -17.73
CA PRO A 122 -9.58 7.28 -17.54
C PRO A 122 -10.71 7.89 -16.71
N SER A 123 -11.94 7.48 -16.99
CA SER A 123 -13.06 7.77 -16.10
C SER A 123 -12.98 6.89 -14.85
N LEU A 124 -13.55 7.34 -13.74
CA LEU A 124 -13.62 6.53 -12.51
C LEU A 124 -14.22 5.14 -12.74
N ALA A 125 -15.24 5.05 -13.59
CA ALA A 125 -15.86 3.77 -13.93
C ALA A 125 -14.87 2.81 -14.61
N LEU A 126 -14.06 3.30 -15.55
CA LEU A 126 -13.03 2.52 -16.21
C LEU A 126 -11.90 2.13 -15.24
N GLU A 127 -11.50 3.02 -14.34
CA GLU A 127 -10.51 2.71 -13.31
C GLU A 127 -11.00 1.58 -12.40
N ILE A 128 -12.25 1.63 -11.94
CA ILE A 128 -12.85 0.59 -11.10
C ILE A 128 -12.94 -0.75 -11.87
N GLU A 129 -13.43 -0.73 -13.11
CA GLU A 129 -13.51 -1.94 -13.94
C GLU A 129 -12.16 -2.62 -14.09
N ARG A 130 -11.12 -1.85 -14.43
CA ARG A 130 -9.78 -2.38 -14.62
C ARG A 130 -9.15 -2.84 -13.30
N ALA A 131 -9.33 -2.09 -12.22
CA ALA A 131 -8.87 -2.49 -10.89
C ALA A 131 -9.44 -3.86 -10.47
N LEU A 132 -10.73 -4.07 -10.64
CA LEU A 132 -11.38 -5.35 -10.34
C LEU A 132 -10.82 -6.49 -11.19
N ALA A 133 -10.63 -6.26 -12.49
CA ALA A 133 -10.05 -7.26 -13.40
C ALA A 133 -8.61 -7.64 -12.99
N GLU A 134 -7.80 -6.67 -12.56
CA GLU A 134 -6.41 -6.93 -12.15
C GLU A 134 -6.34 -7.60 -10.78
N VAL A 135 -7.20 -7.24 -9.83
CA VAL A 135 -7.33 -7.93 -8.54
C VAL A 135 -7.68 -9.41 -8.77
N GLU A 136 -8.64 -9.70 -9.65
CA GLU A 136 -9.02 -11.08 -9.97
C GLU A 136 -7.87 -11.83 -10.64
N ARG A 137 -7.12 -11.21 -11.52
CA ARG A 137 -5.95 -11.80 -12.18
C ARG A 137 -4.86 -12.17 -11.18
N HIS A 138 -4.59 -11.33 -10.18
CA HIS A 138 -3.56 -11.57 -9.18
C HIS A 138 -4.02 -12.43 -8.00
N ARG A 139 -5.31 -12.71 -7.88
CA ARG A 139 -5.90 -13.45 -6.74
C ARG A 139 -5.24 -14.80 -6.48
N VAL A 140 -4.81 -15.47 -7.53
CA VAL A 140 -4.25 -16.85 -7.43
C VAL A 140 -2.79 -16.85 -6.96
N ASP A 141 -1.98 -15.88 -7.40
CA ASP A 141 -0.57 -15.81 -7.06
C ASP A 141 -0.07 -14.37 -7.00
N THR A 142 0.29 -13.92 -5.81
CA THR A 142 0.84 -12.59 -5.56
C THR A 142 2.37 -12.58 -5.47
N ARG A 143 3.05 -13.74 -5.54
CA ARG A 143 4.50 -13.83 -5.30
C ARG A 143 5.33 -12.98 -6.25
N ARG A 144 4.94 -12.96 -7.53
CA ARG A 144 5.61 -12.11 -8.51
C ARG A 144 5.42 -10.62 -8.17
N LEU A 145 4.20 -10.23 -7.82
CA LEU A 145 3.88 -8.86 -7.41
C LEU A 145 4.67 -8.43 -6.17
N GLU A 146 4.80 -9.32 -5.19
CA GLU A 146 5.62 -9.08 -3.99
C GLU A 146 7.12 -8.96 -4.32
N HIS A 147 7.60 -9.75 -5.28
CA HIS A 147 9.01 -9.72 -5.70
C HIS A 147 9.37 -8.46 -6.49
N GLU A 148 8.54 -8.07 -7.44
CA GLU A 148 8.80 -6.94 -8.34
C GLU A 148 8.46 -5.58 -7.73
N PHE A 149 7.59 -5.56 -6.71
CA PHE A 149 7.08 -4.33 -6.09
C PHE A 149 7.18 -4.36 -4.56
N PRO A 150 8.31 -3.91 -3.98
CA PRO A 150 8.50 -3.80 -2.53
C PRO A 150 7.38 -3.05 -1.79
N GLY A 151 6.76 -2.05 -2.43
CA GLY A 151 5.59 -1.35 -1.86
C GLY A 151 4.37 -2.27 -1.69
N PHE A 152 4.16 -3.23 -2.60
CA PHE A 152 3.14 -4.26 -2.47
C PHE A 152 3.55 -5.32 -1.42
N ALA A 153 4.83 -5.73 -1.41
CA ALA A 153 5.34 -6.67 -0.41
C ALA A 153 5.13 -6.15 1.02
N ALA A 154 5.35 -4.85 1.25
CA ALA A 154 5.07 -4.20 2.53
C ALA A 154 3.59 -4.27 2.91
N LEU A 155 2.67 -4.00 1.95
CA LEU A 155 1.24 -4.15 2.13
C LEU A 155 0.87 -5.59 2.53
N ALA A 156 1.35 -6.57 1.79
CA ALA A 156 1.07 -7.99 2.02
C ALA A 156 1.61 -8.45 3.39
N THR A 157 2.79 -7.98 3.78
CA THR A 157 3.39 -8.26 5.10
C THR A 157 2.58 -7.65 6.23
N ASP A 158 2.18 -6.38 6.11
CA ASP A 158 1.32 -5.71 7.10
C ASP A 158 -0.02 -6.46 7.25
N LEU A 159 -0.62 -6.93 6.15
CA LEU A 159 -1.86 -7.71 6.19
C LEU A 159 -1.69 -9.05 6.89
N ARG A 160 -0.65 -9.81 6.57
CA ARG A 160 -0.39 -11.11 7.19
C ARG A 160 -0.10 -10.98 8.69
N SER A 161 0.66 -9.97 9.10
CA SER A 161 1.00 -9.74 10.51
C SER A 161 -0.16 -9.17 11.33
N GLY A 162 -1.04 -8.38 10.71
CA GLY A 162 -2.20 -7.78 11.36
C GLY A 162 -3.42 -8.70 11.44
N VAL A 163 -3.57 -9.65 10.50
CA VAL A 163 -4.71 -10.59 10.43
C VAL A 163 -4.38 -11.92 11.11
N SER A 164 -3.12 -12.17 11.48
CA SER A 164 -2.79 -13.38 12.26
C SER A 164 -3.57 -13.35 13.57
N PRO A 165 -4.49 -14.31 13.82
CA PRO A 165 -5.22 -14.36 15.09
C PRO A 165 -4.17 -14.43 16.18
N ALA A 166 -4.31 -13.55 17.15
CA ALA A 166 -3.40 -13.40 18.27
C ALA A 166 -2.98 -14.76 18.85
N GLN A 167 -1.72 -15.14 18.64
CA GLN A 167 -1.05 -16.17 19.43
C GLN A 167 -0.87 -15.72 20.90
N GLY A 168 -1.61 -14.72 21.33
CA GLY A 168 -1.56 -14.09 22.67
C GLY A 168 -2.65 -14.50 23.63
N ARG A 169 -3.46 -15.55 23.37
CA ARG A 169 -4.49 -16.04 24.31
C ARG A 169 -4.18 -17.37 25.01
N ALA A 170 -3.00 -17.93 24.87
CA ALA A 170 -2.67 -19.24 25.42
C ALA A 170 -1.73 -19.25 26.63
N GLU A 171 -1.37 -18.12 27.23
CA GLU A 171 -0.48 -18.09 28.41
C GLU A 171 -1.04 -17.33 29.61
N MET A 172 -2.36 -17.33 29.81
CA MET A 172 -2.94 -16.96 31.11
C MET A 172 -4.13 -17.87 31.42
N LEU A 173 -3.84 -19.10 31.80
CA LEU A 173 -4.66 -19.94 32.70
C LEU A 173 -3.72 -20.65 33.63
#